data_da48ba15faea6fd946bec1af1c00ce56
#
_entry.id   da48ba15faea6fd946bec1af1c00ce56
#
_cell.length_a   1.000
_cell.length_b   1.000
_cell.length_c   1.000
_cell.angle_alpha   90.00
_cell.angle_beta   90.00
_cell.angle_gamma   90.00
#
_symmetry.space_group_name_H-M   'P 1'
#
loop_
_entity.id
_entity.type
_entity.pdbx_description
1 polymer ?
#
loop_
_entity_poly.entity_id
_entity_poly.type
_entity_poly.pdbx_seq_one_letter_code
_entity_poly.pdbx_strand_id
1 'polypeptide(L)'
;MAFLSSIRRPGLVFAFALAVATLAGKFSPVHAAIEVVPGELTLVGPESAHRVLVLNKQAGEFTGHVNGAIEWTSSHPDVVTVEDGLATPHGNGTAVLTAKVGGEQTQVRVEVRETDRPQLWSFRNHVESVLAKAGCNSGACHGALAGKGGLKLTLQGYDPAIDYHNLTKQSRGRRIELADPGRSLLLAKPSGGLPHKGGVRFDVESKEY
;
A
#
# COMPACT_ATOMS: atom_id res chain seq x y z
N MET A 1 59.03 -53.75 78.59
CA MET A 1 58.04 -52.71 78.80
C MET A 1 58.27 -51.62 77.76
N ALA A 2 57.56 -51.61 76.69
CA ALA A 2 57.70 -50.66 75.57
C ALA A 2 56.35 -50.02 75.29
N PHE A 3 56.27 -48.69 75.46
CA PHE A 3 55.10 -47.90 75.15
C PHE A 3 55.19 -47.45 73.69
N LEU A 4 54.21 -47.89 72.91
CA LEU A 4 54.00 -47.42 71.55
C LEU A 4 53.05 -46.21 71.60
N SER A 5 53.58 -45.03 71.22
CA SER A 5 52.77 -43.83 71.01
C SER A 5 52.27 -43.76 69.57
N SER A 6 50.96 -43.76 69.40
CA SER A 6 50.29 -43.63 68.13
C SER A 6 50.16 -42.15 67.74
N ILE A 7 50.80 -41.76 66.63
CA ILE A 7 50.67 -40.43 66.05
C ILE A 7 49.48 -40.43 65.09
N ARG A 8 48.37 -39.69 65.42
CA ARG A 8 47.29 -39.43 64.54
C ARG A 8 47.69 -38.25 63.63
N ARG A 9 47.60 -38.48 62.34
CA ARG A 9 47.73 -37.45 61.31
C ARG A 9 46.35 -36.83 61.09
N PRO A 10 46.17 -35.44 61.00
CA PRO A 10 44.92 -34.81 60.59
C PRO A 10 44.73 -34.89 59.08
N GLY A 11 43.61 -35.46 58.65
CA GLY A 11 43.20 -35.50 57.27
C GLY A 11 42.78 -34.11 56.80
N LEU A 12 43.38 -33.60 55.76
CA LEU A 12 43.05 -32.37 55.10
C LEU A 12 41.85 -32.63 54.17
N VAL A 13 40.68 -32.12 54.54
CA VAL A 13 39.45 -32.18 53.70
C VAL A 13 39.50 -30.99 52.75
N PHE A 14 39.79 -31.24 51.50
CA PHE A 14 39.66 -30.25 50.43
C PHE A 14 38.17 -30.14 50.07
N ALA A 15 37.51 -29.06 50.48
CA ALA A 15 36.19 -28.67 50.00
C ALA A 15 36.30 -28.03 48.61
N PHE A 16 35.92 -28.77 47.58
CA PHE A 16 35.76 -28.23 46.22
C PHE A 16 34.46 -27.41 46.20
N ALA A 17 34.56 -26.08 46.24
CA ALA A 17 33.44 -25.18 45.97
C ALA A 17 33.24 -25.09 44.47
N LEU A 18 32.18 -25.73 43.97
CA LEU A 18 31.75 -25.62 42.55
C LEU A 18 31.03 -24.30 42.39
N ALA A 19 31.69 -23.29 41.82
CA ALA A 19 31.08 -22.01 41.47
C ALA A 19 30.28 -22.21 40.19
N VAL A 20 28.96 -22.35 40.33
CA VAL A 20 28.02 -22.29 39.20
C VAL A 20 27.85 -20.83 38.78
N ALA A 21 28.58 -20.42 37.75
CA ALA A 21 28.40 -19.13 37.11
C ALA A 21 27.10 -19.21 36.29
N THR A 22 26.02 -18.66 36.82
CA THR A 22 24.76 -18.42 36.05
C THR A 22 25.04 -17.32 35.04
N LEU A 23 25.24 -17.68 33.77
CA LEU A 23 25.12 -16.74 32.66
C LEU A 23 23.66 -16.28 32.56
N ALA A 24 23.33 -15.22 33.25
CA ALA A 24 22.10 -14.47 33.00
C ALA A 24 22.22 -13.79 31.64
N GLY A 25 21.90 -14.48 30.57
CA GLY A 25 21.72 -13.87 29.25
C GLY A 25 20.72 -12.74 29.38
N LYS A 26 21.14 -11.50 29.11
CA LYS A 26 20.24 -10.36 28.99
C LYS A 26 19.38 -10.61 27.76
N PHE A 27 18.21 -11.21 27.93
CA PHE A 27 17.16 -11.17 26.94
C PHE A 27 16.67 -9.72 26.90
N SER A 28 17.18 -8.93 25.95
CA SER A 28 16.54 -7.68 25.60
C SER A 28 15.21 -8.06 24.97
N PRO A 29 14.07 -7.54 25.46
CA PRO A 29 12.80 -7.77 24.78
C PRO A 29 12.95 -7.21 23.37
N VAL A 30 12.70 -8.04 22.36
CA VAL A 30 12.60 -7.59 20.98
C VAL A 30 11.31 -6.77 20.93
N HIS A 31 11.45 -5.44 21.02
CA HIS A 31 10.32 -4.54 20.81
C HIS A 31 9.86 -4.71 19.36
N ALA A 32 8.62 -5.09 19.18
CA ALA A 32 7.94 -4.93 17.91
C ALA A 32 7.83 -3.42 17.69
N ALA A 33 8.41 -2.91 16.64
CA ALA A 33 8.29 -1.51 16.23
C ALA A 33 7.28 -1.43 15.08
N ILE A 34 6.59 -0.31 14.96
CA ILE A 34 5.76 -0.03 13.80
C ILE A 34 6.53 0.84 12.80
N GLU A 35 6.33 0.63 11.51
CA GLU A 35 6.98 1.41 10.46
C GLU A 35 5.98 1.76 9.34
N VAL A 36 6.05 3.00 8.83
CA VAL A 36 5.26 3.41 7.64
C VAL A 36 5.98 2.96 6.38
N VAL A 37 5.22 2.40 5.45
CA VAL A 37 5.70 1.98 4.12
C VAL A 37 4.87 2.67 3.03
N PRO A 38 5.53 3.33 2.07
CA PRO A 38 6.98 3.56 1.93
C PRO A 38 7.53 4.50 3.00
N GLY A 39 8.83 4.38 3.32
CA GLY A 39 9.51 5.23 4.32
C GLY A 39 9.73 6.67 3.86
N GLU A 40 9.68 6.91 2.55
CA GLU A 40 9.68 8.24 1.92
C GLU A 40 8.65 8.24 0.79
N LEU A 41 7.98 9.36 0.57
CA LEU A 41 6.96 9.51 -0.45
C LEU A 41 7.15 10.82 -1.20
N THR A 42 7.14 10.75 -2.54
CA THR A 42 7.06 11.93 -3.41
C THR A 42 5.77 11.85 -4.21
N LEU A 43 4.93 12.88 -4.08
CA LEU A 43 3.71 13.06 -4.86
C LEU A 43 3.96 14.14 -5.92
N VAL A 44 3.66 13.83 -7.19
CA VAL A 44 3.87 14.75 -8.32
C VAL A 44 2.57 14.97 -9.07
N GLY A 45 2.10 16.19 -9.07
CA GLY A 45 0.82 16.59 -9.67
C GLY A 45 -0.35 16.54 -8.70
N PRO A 46 -1.49 17.18 -9.07
CA PRO A 46 -2.64 17.36 -8.17
C PRO A 46 -3.40 16.06 -7.87
N GLU A 47 -3.28 15.04 -8.75
CA GLU A 47 -4.01 13.77 -8.62
C GLU A 47 -3.15 12.60 -8.11
N SER A 48 -1.94 12.88 -7.63
CA SER A 48 -0.94 11.87 -7.26
C SER A 48 -1.15 11.26 -5.86
N ALA A 49 -2.40 11.05 -5.44
CA ALA A 49 -2.69 10.41 -4.15
C ALA A 49 -2.05 9.01 -4.06
N HIS A 50 -1.50 8.69 -2.89
CA HIS A 50 -0.80 7.43 -2.65
C HIS A 50 -1.16 6.82 -1.30
N ARG A 51 -1.36 5.51 -1.27
CA ARG A 51 -1.64 4.80 -0.01
C ARG A 51 -0.35 4.50 0.74
N VAL A 52 -0.29 4.90 2.01
CA VAL A 52 0.75 4.52 2.96
C VAL A 52 0.21 3.46 3.92
N LEU A 53 1.05 2.52 4.30
CA LEU A 53 0.70 1.41 5.19
C LEU A 53 1.51 1.53 6.48
N VAL A 54 0.94 1.06 7.59
CA VAL A 54 1.67 0.87 8.85
C VAL A 54 1.83 -0.62 9.08
N LEU A 55 3.07 -1.07 9.18
CA LEU A 55 3.40 -2.47 9.35
C LEU A 55 4.14 -2.71 10.66
N ASN A 56 3.92 -3.88 11.27
CA ASN A 56 4.73 -4.37 12.37
C ASN A 56 6.09 -4.81 11.85
N LYS A 57 7.16 -4.43 12.58
CA LYS A 57 8.55 -4.81 12.28
C LYS A 57 9.16 -5.47 13.50
N GLN A 58 9.74 -6.64 13.35
CA GLN A 58 10.41 -7.39 14.40
C GLN A 58 11.76 -7.92 13.88
N ALA A 59 12.82 -7.66 14.61
CA ALA A 59 14.18 -8.07 14.23
C ALA A 59 14.61 -7.63 12.80
N GLY A 60 14.06 -6.48 12.31
CA GLY A 60 14.35 -5.97 10.97
C GLY A 60 13.40 -6.45 9.87
N GLU A 61 12.56 -7.44 10.11
CA GLU A 61 11.62 -8.01 9.16
C GLU A 61 10.19 -7.51 9.40
N PHE A 62 9.43 -7.28 8.31
CA PHE A 62 8.01 -6.97 8.41
C PHE A 62 7.21 -8.23 8.71
N THR A 63 6.40 -8.18 9.77
CA THR A 63 5.63 -9.35 10.26
C THR A 63 4.14 -9.24 9.96
N GLY A 64 3.69 -8.16 9.35
CA GLY A 64 2.30 -7.98 8.92
C GLY A 64 1.74 -6.60 9.23
N HIS A 65 0.44 -6.44 9.00
CA HIS A 65 -0.28 -5.21 9.30
C HIS A 65 -0.41 -5.00 10.82
N VAL A 66 -0.46 -3.74 11.24
CA VAL A 66 -0.80 -3.41 12.63
C VAL A 66 -2.26 -3.73 12.92
N ASN A 67 -2.54 -4.16 14.15
CA ASN A 67 -3.91 -4.39 14.63
C ASN A 67 -4.39 -3.13 15.37
N GLY A 68 -5.61 -2.68 15.07
CA GLY A 68 -6.24 -1.52 15.72
C GLY A 68 -6.44 -0.32 14.80
N ALA A 69 -7.09 0.70 15.33
CA ALA A 69 -7.29 1.96 14.64
C ALA A 69 -5.97 2.73 14.52
N ILE A 70 -5.72 3.28 13.35
CA ILE A 70 -4.56 4.13 13.07
C ILE A 70 -5.04 5.58 13.08
N GLU A 71 -4.49 6.38 13.99
CA GLU A 71 -4.71 7.82 14.00
C GLU A 71 -3.65 8.49 13.12
N TRP A 72 -4.10 9.17 12.07
CA TRP A 72 -3.23 9.87 11.15
C TRP A 72 -3.26 11.38 11.38
N THR A 73 -2.10 12.02 11.30
CA THR A 73 -1.97 13.48 11.32
C THR A 73 -0.95 13.94 10.30
N SER A 74 -1.17 15.13 9.73
CA SER A 74 -0.22 15.81 8.84
C SER A 74 0.33 17.05 9.54
N SER A 75 1.64 17.29 9.42
CA SER A 75 2.27 18.54 9.92
C SER A 75 1.87 19.78 9.11
N HIS A 76 1.48 19.59 7.82
CA HIS A 76 1.04 20.64 6.92
C HIS A 76 -0.13 20.13 6.07
N PRO A 77 -1.38 20.23 6.57
CA PRO A 77 -2.56 19.76 5.83
C PRO A 77 -2.83 20.52 4.53
N ASP A 78 -2.32 21.74 4.40
CA ASP A 78 -2.33 22.53 3.17
C ASP A 78 -1.40 21.99 2.06
N VAL A 79 -0.42 21.18 2.43
CA VAL A 79 0.47 20.47 1.51
C VAL A 79 -0.07 19.08 1.20
N VAL A 80 -0.40 18.30 2.23
CA VAL A 80 -0.91 16.94 2.08
C VAL A 80 -1.80 16.56 3.26
N THR A 81 -2.97 15.97 2.99
CA THR A 81 -3.79 15.30 4.02
C THR A 81 -3.61 13.80 3.96
N VAL A 82 -4.04 13.11 5.04
CA VAL A 82 -4.04 11.65 5.08
C VAL A 82 -5.32 11.15 5.76
N GLU A 83 -6.07 10.32 5.06
CA GLU A 83 -7.28 9.69 5.55
C GLU A 83 -7.21 8.19 5.25
N ASP A 84 -7.41 7.36 6.24
CA ASP A 84 -7.30 5.88 6.12
C ASP A 84 -6.04 5.42 5.40
N GLY A 85 -4.91 6.13 5.63
CA GLY A 85 -3.65 5.87 4.97
C GLY A 85 -3.55 6.35 3.52
N LEU A 86 -4.56 7.03 2.98
CA LEU A 86 -4.47 7.66 1.66
C LEU A 86 -3.94 9.09 1.82
N ALA A 87 -2.70 9.31 1.40
CA ALA A 87 -2.08 10.63 1.34
C ALA A 87 -2.54 11.35 0.07
N THR A 88 -3.18 12.51 0.22
CA THR A 88 -3.74 13.32 -0.87
C THR A 88 -3.04 14.68 -0.92
N PRO A 89 -2.43 15.06 -2.05
CA PRO A 89 -1.73 16.34 -2.20
C PRO A 89 -2.73 17.49 -2.36
N HIS A 90 -2.36 18.68 -1.84
CA HIS A 90 -3.12 19.93 -1.96
C HIS A 90 -2.26 21.10 -2.43
N GLY A 91 -0.98 21.15 -2.01
CA GLY A 91 -0.05 22.22 -2.36
C GLY A 91 1.39 21.74 -2.43
N ASN A 92 2.24 22.47 -3.17
CA ASN A 92 3.67 22.16 -3.24
C ASN A 92 4.34 22.36 -1.89
N GLY A 93 5.22 21.45 -1.49
CA GLY A 93 5.95 21.56 -0.22
C GLY A 93 6.37 20.22 0.36
N THR A 94 6.71 20.26 1.64
CA THR A 94 7.08 19.05 2.40
C THR A 94 6.25 18.99 3.66
N ALA A 95 5.75 17.80 3.99
CA ALA A 95 5.07 17.53 5.25
C ALA A 95 5.56 16.22 5.85
N VAL A 96 5.26 16.03 7.13
CA VAL A 96 5.46 14.77 7.84
C VAL A 96 4.08 14.21 8.20
N LEU A 97 3.79 13.01 7.73
CA LEU A 97 2.61 12.27 8.16
C LEU A 97 3.01 11.42 9.37
N THR A 98 2.23 11.49 10.43
CA THR A 98 2.42 10.70 11.65
C THR A 98 1.27 9.72 11.80
N ALA A 99 1.60 8.46 11.98
CA ALA A 99 0.65 7.40 12.35
C ALA A 99 0.84 7.04 13.83
N LYS A 100 -0.26 6.96 14.58
CA LYS A 100 -0.28 6.50 15.97
C LYS A 100 -1.17 5.26 16.09
N VAL A 101 -0.66 4.24 16.76
CA VAL A 101 -1.36 2.97 16.99
C VAL A 101 -1.00 2.45 18.39
N GLY A 102 -1.99 2.29 19.28
CA GLY A 102 -1.78 1.66 20.57
C GLY A 102 -0.71 2.31 21.46
N GLY A 103 -0.44 3.62 21.29
CA GLY A 103 0.59 4.36 22.02
C GLY A 103 1.96 4.41 21.32
N GLU A 104 2.19 3.65 20.29
CA GLU A 104 3.35 3.77 19.40
C GLU A 104 3.10 4.78 18.27
N GLN A 105 4.16 5.40 17.77
CA GLN A 105 4.05 6.29 16.62
C GLN A 105 5.19 6.07 15.63
N THR A 106 4.86 6.31 14.35
CA THR A 106 5.81 6.27 13.25
C THR A 106 5.53 7.40 12.28
N GLN A 107 6.50 7.76 11.46
CA GLN A 107 6.41 8.92 10.58
C GLN A 107 6.93 8.60 9.18
N VAL A 108 6.38 9.31 8.19
CA VAL A 108 6.88 9.33 6.82
C VAL A 108 6.99 10.77 6.34
N ARG A 109 8.12 11.09 5.70
CA ARG A 109 8.30 12.36 5.02
C ARG A 109 7.65 12.30 3.64
N VAL A 110 6.81 13.29 3.35
CA VAL A 110 6.14 13.43 2.05
C VAL A 110 6.60 14.73 1.40
N GLU A 111 7.06 14.63 0.20
CA GLU A 111 7.33 15.79 -0.66
C GLU A 111 6.26 15.87 -1.74
N VAL A 112 5.65 17.04 -1.89
CA VAL A 112 4.62 17.31 -2.91
C VAL A 112 5.14 18.35 -3.88
N ARG A 113 5.04 18.06 -5.20
CA ARG A 113 5.51 18.90 -6.27
C ARG A 113 4.47 19.03 -7.38
N GLU A 114 4.50 20.14 -8.10
CA GLU A 114 3.75 20.35 -9.36
C GLU A 114 2.21 20.23 -9.21
N THR A 115 1.66 20.55 -8.04
CA THR A 115 0.20 20.57 -7.83
C THR A 115 -0.50 21.69 -8.58
N ASP A 116 0.25 22.72 -8.99
CA ASP A 116 -0.19 23.85 -9.81
C ASP A 116 -0.19 23.56 -11.31
N ARG A 117 0.33 22.41 -11.72
CA ARG A 117 0.34 21.99 -13.12
C ARG A 117 -0.89 21.16 -13.47
N PRO A 118 -1.46 21.33 -14.68
CA PRO A 118 -2.52 20.46 -15.14
C PRO A 118 -2.10 18.98 -15.12
N GLN A 119 -2.98 18.11 -14.66
CA GLN A 119 -2.75 16.68 -14.73
C GLN A 119 -2.63 16.22 -16.19
N LEU A 120 -1.50 15.60 -16.52
CA LEU A 120 -1.31 14.97 -17.82
C LEU A 120 -1.87 13.54 -17.78
N TRP A 121 -3.07 13.38 -18.33
CA TRP A 121 -3.72 12.08 -18.40
C TRP A 121 -3.05 11.20 -19.47
N SER A 122 -2.74 9.98 -19.09
CA SER A 122 -2.22 8.93 -19.97
C SER A 122 -3.23 7.82 -20.08
N PHE A 123 -3.62 7.46 -21.29
CA PHE A 123 -4.51 6.31 -21.48
C PHE A 123 -3.92 5.06 -20.84
N ARG A 124 -2.66 4.77 -21.13
CA ARG A 124 -1.95 3.59 -20.61
C ARG A 124 -1.90 3.54 -19.08
N ASN A 125 -1.55 4.65 -18.44
CA ASN A 125 -1.26 4.66 -17.00
C ASN A 125 -2.50 4.92 -16.15
N HIS A 126 -3.50 5.61 -16.68
CA HIS A 126 -4.69 6.00 -15.92
C HIS A 126 -5.93 5.27 -16.40
N VAL A 127 -6.30 5.39 -17.69
CA VAL A 127 -7.54 4.79 -18.19
C VAL A 127 -7.47 3.26 -18.23
N GLU A 128 -6.36 2.69 -18.72
CA GLU A 128 -6.18 1.24 -18.78
C GLU A 128 -6.20 0.60 -17.38
N SER A 129 -5.63 1.31 -16.39
CA SER A 129 -5.68 0.87 -14.98
C SER A 129 -7.10 0.79 -14.44
N VAL A 130 -7.95 1.77 -14.77
CA VAL A 130 -9.38 1.76 -14.42
C VAL A 130 -10.11 0.60 -15.11
N LEU A 131 -9.86 0.40 -16.41
CA LEU A 131 -10.47 -0.71 -17.17
C LEU A 131 -10.10 -2.08 -16.56
N ALA A 132 -8.86 -2.24 -16.13
CA ALA A 132 -8.38 -3.47 -15.49
C ALA A 132 -8.99 -3.65 -14.09
N LYS A 133 -8.95 -2.61 -13.25
CA LYS A 133 -9.53 -2.63 -11.90
C LYS A 133 -11.03 -2.92 -11.91
N ALA A 134 -11.77 -2.30 -12.82
CA ALA A 134 -13.20 -2.51 -12.99
C ALA A 134 -13.55 -3.84 -13.70
N GLY A 135 -12.53 -4.59 -14.17
CA GLY A 135 -12.69 -5.88 -14.84
C GLY A 135 -13.24 -5.79 -16.27
N CYS A 136 -13.19 -4.60 -16.89
CA CYS A 136 -13.72 -4.38 -18.24
C CYS A 136 -12.96 -5.20 -19.29
N ASN A 137 -11.64 -5.33 -19.17
CA ASN A 137 -10.75 -6.07 -20.06
C ASN A 137 -10.46 -7.52 -19.60
N SER A 138 -11.27 -8.04 -18.66
CA SER A 138 -11.16 -9.44 -18.25
C SER A 138 -11.70 -10.38 -19.34
N GLY A 139 -11.28 -11.66 -19.31
CA GLY A 139 -11.74 -12.69 -20.23
C GLY A 139 -13.24 -13.00 -20.14
N ALA A 140 -13.89 -12.66 -19.03
CA ALA A 140 -15.35 -12.75 -18.87
C ALA A 140 -16.09 -11.54 -19.48
N CYS A 141 -15.39 -10.46 -19.79
CA CYS A 141 -15.94 -9.22 -20.35
C CYS A 141 -15.33 -8.90 -21.72
N HIS A 142 -14.90 -7.67 -21.96
CA HIS A 142 -14.41 -7.22 -23.27
C HIS A 142 -13.04 -7.78 -23.66
N GLY A 143 -12.29 -8.37 -22.70
CA GLY A 143 -11.04 -9.09 -22.97
C GLY A 143 -11.23 -10.52 -23.54
N ALA A 144 -12.48 -10.99 -23.68
CA ALA A 144 -12.78 -12.23 -24.38
C ALA A 144 -12.28 -12.19 -25.84
N LEU A 145 -11.92 -13.35 -26.41
CA LEU A 145 -11.38 -13.43 -27.77
C LEU A 145 -12.23 -12.70 -28.83
N ALA A 146 -13.55 -12.81 -28.74
CA ALA A 146 -14.49 -12.12 -29.62
C ALA A 146 -14.97 -10.76 -29.07
N GLY A 147 -14.50 -10.34 -27.89
CA GLY A 147 -15.05 -9.22 -27.16
C GLY A 147 -16.48 -9.44 -26.69
N LYS A 148 -17.18 -8.37 -26.31
CA LYS A 148 -18.61 -8.37 -25.96
C LYS A 148 -19.30 -7.10 -26.47
N GLY A 149 -20.53 -7.26 -27.00
CA GLY A 149 -21.35 -6.13 -27.42
C GLY A 149 -20.69 -5.24 -28.49
N GLY A 150 -19.83 -5.83 -29.33
CA GLY A 150 -19.08 -5.13 -30.36
C GLY A 150 -17.88 -4.31 -29.86
N LEU A 151 -17.52 -4.41 -28.57
CA LEU A 151 -16.26 -3.91 -28.04
C LEU A 151 -15.35 -5.09 -27.70
N LYS A 152 -14.13 -5.05 -28.21
CA LYS A 152 -13.04 -5.93 -27.83
C LYS A 152 -11.92 -5.09 -27.21
N LEU A 153 -11.45 -5.49 -26.05
CA LEU A 153 -10.24 -5.02 -25.42
C LEU A 153 -9.21 -6.13 -25.39
N THR A 154 -7.95 -5.78 -25.25
CA THR A 154 -6.91 -6.78 -25.02
C THR A 154 -7.03 -7.33 -23.60
N LEU A 155 -6.71 -8.61 -23.43
CA LEU A 155 -6.81 -9.25 -22.12
C LEU A 155 -5.87 -8.57 -21.12
N GLN A 156 -6.45 -8.06 -20.02
CA GLN A 156 -5.73 -7.35 -18.94
C GLN A 156 -4.93 -6.12 -19.44
N GLY A 157 -5.35 -5.50 -20.54
CA GLY A 157 -4.65 -4.31 -21.07
C GLY A 157 -3.28 -4.61 -21.69
N TYR A 158 -3.12 -5.79 -22.27
CA TYR A 158 -1.86 -6.23 -22.87
C TYR A 158 -1.32 -5.26 -23.94
N ASP A 159 -2.20 -4.66 -24.75
CA ASP A 159 -1.84 -3.68 -25.77
C ASP A 159 -2.71 -2.42 -25.65
N PRO A 160 -2.28 -1.43 -24.85
CA PRO A 160 -3.02 -0.18 -24.66
C PRO A 160 -3.23 0.63 -25.94
N ALA A 161 -2.38 0.48 -26.95
CA ALA A 161 -2.55 1.20 -28.22
C ALA A 161 -3.74 0.63 -29.01
N ILE A 162 -3.88 -0.68 -29.06
CA ILE A 162 -5.04 -1.35 -29.65
C ILE A 162 -6.31 -1.00 -28.87
N ASP A 163 -6.27 -1.01 -27.54
CA ASP A 163 -7.41 -0.69 -26.70
C ASP A 163 -7.85 0.76 -26.87
N TYR A 164 -6.92 1.69 -26.92
CA TYR A 164 -7.19 3.08 -27.27
C TYR A 164 -7.88 3.22 -28.64
N HIS A 165 -7.35 2.55 -29.66
CA HIS A 165 -7.94 2.55 -30.99
C HIS A 165 -9.37 1.98 -30.98
N ASN A 166 -9.56 0.84 -30.32
CA ASN A 166 -10.86 0.18 -30.24
C ASN A 166 -11.91 1.02 -29.51
N LEU A 167 -11.51 1.76 -28.50
CA LEU A 167 -12.40 2.67 -27.75
C LEU A 167 -12.72 3.95 -28.56
N THR A 168 -11.70 4.58 -29.14
CA THR A 168 -11.83 5.94 -29.67
C THR A 168 -12.13 6.01 -31.17
N LYS A 169 -11.75 4.99 -31.96
CA LYS A 169 -11.85 5.01 -33.44
C LYS A 169 -12.78 3.93 -34.00
N GLN A 170 -12.77 2.75 -33.45
CA GLN A 170 -13.55 1.64 -33.96
C GLN A 170 -15.07 1.97 -33.89
N SER A 171 -15.84 1.45 -34.83
CA SER A 171 -17.29 1.70 -34.95
C SER A 171 -17.63 3.19 -35.03
N ARG A 172 -16.84 3.97 -35.78
CA ARG A 172 -16.96 5.42 -35.97
C ARG A 172 -16.82 6.22 -34.68
N GLY A 173 -16.04 5.74 -33.71
CA GLY A 173 -15.81 6.43 -32.44
C GLY A 173 -17.02 6.54 -31.53
N ARG A 174 -18.11 5.82 -31.77
CA ARG A 174 -19.40 5.95 -31.06
C ARG A 174 -19.34 5.75 -29.55
N ARG A 175 -18.20 5.27 -29.02
CA ARG A 175 -18.06 4.99 -27.58
C ARG A 175 -17.63 6.22 -26.78
N ILE A 176 -17.13 7.24 -27.48
CA ILE A 176 -16.63 8.48 -26.87
C ILE A 176 -17.43 9.65 -27.44
N GLU A 177 -17.96 10.48 -26.55
CA GLU A 177 -18.61 11.75 -26.88
C GLU A 177 -17.76 12.89 -26.29
N LEU A 178 -17.08 13.65 -27.17
CA LEU A 178 -16.15 14.69 -26.72
C LEU A 178 -16.86 15.96 -26.26
N ALA A 179 -18.02 16.25 -26.83
CA ALA A 179 -18.80 17.45 -26.48
C ALA A 179 -19.50 17.32 -25.13
N ASP A 180 -19.85 16.10 -24.75
CA ASP A 180 -20.47 15.77 -23.47
C ASP A 180 -19.95 14.42 -22.99
N PRO A 181 -18.80 14.38 -22.30
CA PRO A 181 -18.15 13.13 -21.90
C PRO A 181 -19.04 12.17 -21.12
N GLY A 182 -19.95 12.68 -20.27
CA GLY A 182 -20.88 11.86 -19.49
C GLY A 182 -21.85 11.03 -20.35
N ARG A 183 -22.08 11.43 -21.61
CA ARG A 183 -22.89 10.67 -22.59
C ARG A 183 -22.07 9.61 -23.35
N SER A 184 -20.77 9.56 -23.16
CA SER A 184 -19.94 8.48 -23.72
C SER A 184 -20.45 7.12 -23.29
N LEU A 185 -20.59 6.18 -24.23
CA LEU A 185 -20.96 4.80 -23.88
C LEU A 185 -19.93 4.17 -22.93
N LEU A 186 -18.69 4.63 -23.00
CA LEU A 186 -17.60 4.20 -22.10
C LEU A 186 -17.91 4.54 -20.65
N LEU A 187 -18.59 5.65 -20.37
CA LEU A 187 -18.98 6.09 -19.03
C LEU A 187 -20.41 5.67 -18.68
N ALA A 188 -21.36 5.97 -19.56
CA ALA A 188 -22.78 5.77 -19.30
C ALA A 188 -23.19 4.30 -19.05
N LYS A 189 -22.51 3.33 -19.68
CA LYS A 189 -22.83 1.91 -19.49
C LYS A 189 -22.32 1.36 -18.17
N PRO A 190 -21.03 1.51 -17.82
CA PRO A 190 -20.52 0.96 -16.57
C PRO A 190 -20.97 1.74 -15.32
N SER A 191 -21.43 2.97 -15.44
CA SER A 191 -22.03 3.72 -14.33
C SER A 191 -23.53 3.45 -14.12
N GLY A 192 -24.16 2.67 -15.01
CA GLY A 192 -25.60 2.34 -14.91
C GLY A 192 -26.53 3.35 -15.57
N GLY A 193 -26.02 4.40 -16.19
CA GLY A 193 -26.83 5.36 -16.97
C GLY A 193 -27.48 4.74 -18.22
N LEU A 194 -26.90 3.65 -18.72
CA LEU A 194 -27.45 2.82 -19.80
C LEU A 194 -27.37 1.33 -19.44
N PRO A 195 -28.30 0.48 -19.96
CA PRO A 195 -28.27 -0.94 -19.73
C PRO A 195 -26.92 -1.58 -20.11
N HIS A 196 -26.31 -2.32 -19.18
CA HIS A 196 -25.04 -2.97 -19.33
C HIS A 196 -25.06 -4.38 -18.74
N LYS A 197 -24.86 -5.42 -19.59
CA LYS A 197 -24.85 -6.82 -19.11
C LYS A 197 -23.74 -7.10 -18.09
N GLY A 198 -22.66 -6.29 -18.09
CA GLY A 198 -21.59 -6.36 -17.11
C GLY A 198 -21.95 -5.79 -15.73
N GLY A 199 -23.14 -5.17 -15.58
CA GLY A 199 -23.56 -4.46 -14.38
C GLY A 199 -22.86 -3.10 -14.19
N VAL A 200 -23.15 -2.46 -13.07
CA VAL A 200 -22.47 -1.23 -12.63
C VAL A 200 -21.04 -1.59 -12.20
N ARG A 201 -20.07 -0.79 -12.58
CA ARG A 201 -18.63 -1.01 -12.31
C ARG A 201 -18.02 0.08 -11.45
N PHE A 202 -18.55 1.30 -11.54
CA PHE A 202 -18.16 2.46 -10.76
C PHE A 202 -19.27 3.49 -10.71
N ASP A 203 -19.23 4.35 -9.71
CA ASP A 203 -20.17 5.47 -9.55
C ASP A 203 -19.73 6.70 -10.34
N VAL A 204 -20.68 7.58 -10.67
CA VAL A 204 -20.41 8.85 -11.35
C VAL A 204 -19.59 9.84 -10.50
N GLU A 205 -19.61 9.68 -9.17
CA GLU A 205 -18.83 10.50 -8.24
C GLU A 205 -17.48 9.86 -7.88
N SER A 206 -17.17 8.68 -8.42
CA SER A 206 -15.92 7.99 -8.15
C SER A 206 -14.76 8.54 -9.00
N LYS A 207 -13.54 8.32 -8.55
CA LYS A 207 -12.34 8.67 -9.32
C LYS A 207 -12.22 7.88 -10.63
N GLU A 208 -12.86 6.73 -10.71
CA GLU A 208 -12.87 5.89 -11.90
C GLU A 208 -13.72 6.48 -13.04
N TYR A 209 -14.75 7.28 -12.72
CA TYR A 209 -15.57 8.01 -13.70
C TYR A 209 -14.85 9.22 -14.25
#